data_552f791b26c428fcb81cbc7ad9cff9f3
#
_entry.id   552f791b26c428fcb81cbc7ad9cff9f3
#
_cell.length_a   1.000
_cell.length_b   1.000
_cell.length_c   1.000
_cell.angle_alpha   90.00
_cell.angle_beta   90.00
_cell.angle_gamma   90.00
#
_symmetry.space_group_name_H-M   'P 1'
#
loop_
_entity.id
_entity.type
_entity.pdbx_description
1 polymer ?
#
loop_
_entity_poly.entity_id
_entity_poly.type
_entity_poly.pdbx_seq_one_letter_code
_entity_poly.pdbx_strand_id
1 'polypeptide(L)'
;LYISAAQKVLITDSRYTEQAGKESDFTVIEECRGHNRQTILKECMEKENVSGDFHMGYEDQSMLCCDFDKLRKELTVQTWTPLGSRIDDLRQIKTEEELEYLARAEEIGDKAFAEFLKIVKPGMTELEAAAELEYLMKKEGAEDLSFNTIIASGLNSSMPHAIPGYKKLEEGDF
;
A
#
# COMPACT_ATOMS: atom_id res chain seq x y z
N LEU A 1 4.05 1.57 -12.75
CA LEU A 1 5.47 1.82 -13.01
C LEU A 1 5.88 1.21 -14.35
N TYR A 2 6.84 1.85 -15.04
CA TYR A 2 7.59 1.26 -16.15
C TYR A 2 9.08 1.33 -15.81
N ILE A 3 9.74 0.19 -15.84
CA ILE A 3 11.15 0.07 -15.47
C ILE A 3 11.87 -0.72 -16.55
N SER A 4 12.97 -0.18 -17.02
CA SER A 4 13.90 -0.82 -17.95
C SER A 4 15.34 -0.59 -17.52
N ALA A 5 16.30 -1.05 -18.31
CA ALA A 5 17.72 -0.72 -18.08
C ALA A 5 18.02 0.77 -18.24
N ALA A 6 17.23 1.51 -19.03
CA ALA A 6 17.47 2.92 -19.37
C ALA A 6 16.46 3.88 -18.70
N GLN A 7 15.31 3.42 -18.28
CA GLN A 7 14.22 4.29 -17.81
C GLN A 7 13.57 3.76 -16.53
N LYS A 8 13.22 4.70 -15.64
CA LYS A 8 12.35 4.49 -14.49
C LYS A 8 11.23 5.53 -14.58
N VAL A 9 10.02 5.10 -14.88
CA VAL A 9 8.86 5.98 -15.09
C VAL A 9 7.72 5.63 -14.16
N LEU A 10 7.26 6.63 -13.42
CA LEU A 10 6.04 6.57 -12.60
C LEU A 10 4.92 7.27 -13.36
N ILE A 11 3.88 6.52 -13.71
CA ILE A 11 2.70 7.05 -14.39
C ILE A 11 1.59 7.23 -13.34
N THR A 12 1.11 8.45 -13.20
CA THR A 12 0.06 8.81 -12.25
C THR A 12 -0.89 9.84 -12.84
N ASP A 13 -1.96 10.18 -12.13
CA ASP A 13 -2.87 11.25 -12.53
C ASP A 13 -2.59 12.57 -11.79
N SER A 14 -3.27 13.66 -12.20
CA SER A 14 -3.06 15.02 -11.68
C SER A 14 -3.20 15.17 -10.17
N ARG A 15 -3.88 14.26 -9.48
CA ARG A 15 -4.06 14.29 -8.03
C ARG A 15 -2.78 13.98 -7.27
N TYR A 16 -1.87 13.23 -7.89
CA TYR A 16 -0.67 12.70 -7.24
C TYR A 16 0.64 13.15 -7.91
N THR A 17 0.59 13.94 -9.00
CA THR A 17 1.78 14.35 -9.75
C THR A 17 2.78 15.11 -8.89
N GLU A 18 2.31 16.05 -8.05
CA GLU A 18 3.17 16.83 -7.16
C GLU A 18 3.77 15.95 -6.05
N GLN A 19 2.97 15.09 -5.45
CA GLN A 19 3.42 14.15 -4.41
C GLN A 19 4.46 13.18 -4.97
N ALA A 20 4.15 12.55 -6.10
CA ALA A 20 5.06 11.63 -6.76
C ALA A 20 6.42 12.27 -7.10
N GLY A 21 6.41 13.55 -7.50
CA GLY A 21 7.65 14.28 -7.77
C GLY A 21 8.48 14.62 -6.54
N LYS A 22 7.88 14.60 -5.34
CA LYS A 22 8.59 14.81 -4.07
C LYS A 22 9.08 13.51 -3.43
N GLU A 23 8.35 12.42 -3.64
CA GLU A 23 8.57 11.14 -2.94
C GLU A 23 9.28 10.08 -3.79
N SER A 24 9.55 10.37 -5.08
CA SER A 24 10.14 9.41 -5.99
C SER A 24 11.27 10.05 -6.81
N ASP A 25 12.33 9.28 -7.06
CA ASP A 25 13.41 9.61 -7.99
C ASP A 25 13.11 9.20 -9.44
N PHE A 26 11.90 8.70 -9.71
CA PHE A 26 11.46 8.29 -11.02
C PHE A 26 11.03 9.49 -11.87
N THR A 27 11.11 9.36 -13.18
CA THR A 27 10.48 10.32 -14.08
C THR A 27 8.96 10.20 -13.95
N VAL A 28 8.32 11.23 -13.40
CA VAL A 28 6.87 11.27 -13.23
C VAL A 28 6.21 11.74 -14.51
N ILE A 29 5.28 10.96 -15.05
CA ILE A 29 4.45 11.33 -16.21
C ILE A 29 2.99 11.29 -15.82
N GLU A 30 2.29 12.43 -16.03
CA GLU A 30 0.88 12.56 -15.76
C GLU A 30 0.04 11.95 -16.88
N GLU A 31 -0.82 10.98 -16.53
CA GLU A 31 -1.86 10.50 -17.46
C GLU A 31 -3.06 11.46 -17.45
N CYS A 32 -3.59 11.75 -18.63
CA CYS A 32 -4.75 12.62 -18.81
C CYS A 32 -5.60 12.19 -20.00
N ARG A 33 -6.71 12.91 -20.23
CA ARG A 33 -7.57 12.65 -21.39
C ARG A 33 -6.81 12.93 -22.69
N GLY A 34 -6.56 11.87 -23.47
CA GLY A 34 -5.80 11.94 -24.73
C GLY A 34 -4.32 11.54 -24.61
N HIS A 35 -3.79 11.44 -23.38
CA HIS A 35 -2.45 10.92 -23.10
C HIS A 35 -2.57 9.88 -21.97
N ASN A 36 -3.18 8.75 -22.29
CA ASN A 36 -3.45 7.68 -21.34
C ASN A 36 -2.21 6.82 -21.09
N ARG A 37 -2.30 5.95 -20.07
CA ARG A 37 -1.22 5.04 -19.67
C ARG A 37 -0.64 4.23 -20.83
N GLN A 38 -1.47 3.74 -21.74
CA GLN A 38 -1.03 2.94 -22.87
C GLN A 38 -0.21 3.77 -23.87
N THR A 39 -0.62 5.01 -24.10
CA THR A 39 0.13 5.96 -24.94
C THR A 39 1.50 6.25 -24.32
N ILE A 40 1.54 6.53 -23.03
CA ILE A 40 2.81 6.78 -22.30
C ILE A 40 3.72 5.56 -22.37
N LEU A 41 3.19 4.35 -22.19
CA LEU A 41 3.98 3.12 -22.28
C LEU A 41 4.55 2.93 -23.70
N LYS A 42 3.78 3.22 -24.75
CA LYS A 42 4.30 3.20 -26.15
C LYS A 42 5.47 4.16 -26.33
N GLU A 43 5.34 5.39 -25.86
CA GLU A 43 6.41 6.39 -25.91
C GLU A 43 7.65 5.95 -25.14
N CYS A 44 7.49 5.30 -23.98
CA CYS A 44 8.60 4.74 -23.23
C CYS A 44 9.30 3.63 -24.02
N MET A 45 8.52 2.71 -24.62
CA MET A 45 9.05 1.62 -25.44
C MET A 45 9.78 2.15 -26.69
N GLU A 46 9.25 3.18 -27.36
CA GLU A 46 9.88 3.82 -28.51
C GLU A 46 11.25 4.45 -28.17
N LYS A 47 11.38 5.04 -26.99
CA LYS A 47 12.64 5.62 -26.49
C LYS A 47 13.73 4.58 -26.24
N GLU A 48 13.38 3.33 -26.01
CA GLU A 48 14.34 2.24 -25.78
C GLU A 48 15.14 1.89 -27.06
N ASN A 49 14.71 2.35 -28.24
CA ASN A 49 15.34 2.01 -29.54
C ASN A 49 15.55 0.49 -29.76
N VAL A 50 14.74 -0.34 -29.13
CA VAL A 50 14.80 -1.78 -29.30
C VAL A 50 14.08 -2.15 -30.58
N SER A 51 14.85 -2.49 -31.60
CA SER A 51 14.29 -2.96 -32.86
C SER A 51 13.76 -4.37 -32.71
N GLY A 52 12.45 -4.52 -32.69
CA GLY A 52 11.78 -5.76 -33.05
C GLY A 52 11.21 -6.59 -31.90
N ASP A 53 11.94 -6.91 -30.85
CA ASP A 53 11.52 -7.96 -29.91
C ASP A 53 11.37 -7.44 -28.47
N PHE A 54 10.26 -6.75 -28.19
CA PHE A 54 9.97 -6.30 -26.81
C PHE A 54 9.49 -7.45 -25.95
N HIS A 55 10.22 -7.70 -24.85
CA HIS A 55 9.83 -8.62 -23.77
C HIS A 55 9.45 -7.81 -22.55
N MET A 56 8.25 -7.99 -22.03
CA MET A 56 7.74 -7.22 -20.89
C MET A 56 7.31 -8.15 -19.74
N GLY A 57 7.85 -7.88 -18.56
CA GLY A 57 7.34 -8.44 -17.30
C GLY A 57 6.09 -7.70 -16.84
N TYR A 58 5.16 -8.38 -16.19
CA TYR A 58 4.00 -7.77 -15.58
C TYR A 58 3.67 -8.44 -14.24
N GLU A 59 3.11 -7.65 -13.33
CA GLU A 59 2.70 -8.12 -12.00
C GLU A 59 1.35 -8.86 -12.08
N ASP A 60 1.40 -10.14 -12.38
CA ASP A 60 0.23 -11.00 -12.59
C ASP A 60 -0.59 -11.26 -11.30
N GLN A 61 0.00 -11.04 -10.13
CA GLN A 61 -0.68 -11.23 -8.85
C GLN A 61 -1.51 -10.01 -8.41
N SER A 62 -1.22 -8.81 -8.95
CA SER A 62 -1.89 -7.56 -8.58
C SER A 62 -2.64 -6.91 -9.72
N MET A 63 -2.25 -7.17 -10.97
CA MET A 63 -2.88 -6.58 -12.15
C MET A 63 -4.23 -7.23 -12.45
N LEU A 64 -5.27 -6.40 -12.63
CA LEU A 64 -6.58 -6.92 -13.06
C LEU A 64 -6.51 -7.50 -14.48
N CYS A 65 -7.16 -8.63 -14.71
CA CYS A 65 -7.22 -9.27 -16.04
C CYS A 65 -7.69 -8.31 -17.14
N CYS A 66 -8.68 -7.46 -16.86
CA CYS A 66 -9.19 -6.48 -17.82
C CYS A 66 -8.15 -5.41 -18.20
N ASP A 67 -7.25 -5.05 -17.30
CA ASP A 67 -6.20 -4.06 -17.56
C ASP A 67 -5.05 -4.71 -18.33
N PHE A 68 -4.70 -5.95 -18.01
CA PHE A 68 -3.76 -6.74 -18.79
C PHE A 68 -4.26 -6.93 -20.24
N ASP A 69 -5.54 -7.27 -20.43
CA ASP A 69 -6.12 -7.42 -21.76
C ASP A 69 -6.07 -6.12 -22.58
N LYS A 70 -6.27 -4.95 -21.95
CA LYS A 70 -6.10 -3.65 -22.60
C LYS A 70 -4.66 -3.43 -23.04
N LEU A 71 -3.70 -3.69 -22.15
CA LEU A 71 -2.27 -3.56 -22.48
C LEU A 71 -1.89 -4.46 -23.66
N ARG A 72 -2.29 -5.73 -23.64
CA ARG A 72 -2.01 -6.69 -24.72
C ARG A 72 -2.60 -6.29 -26.07
N LYS A 73 -3.75 -5.62 -26.09
CA LYS A 73 -4.38 -5.16 -27.32
C LYS A 73 -3.70 -3.92 -27.91
N GLU A 74 -3.16 -3.07 -27.06
CA GLU A 74 -2.65 -1.77 -27.47
C GLU A 74 -1.13 -1.72 -27.63
N LEU A 75 -0.38 -2.56 -26.91
CA LEU A 75 1.08 -2.58 -26.94
C LEU A 75 1.58 -3.72 -27.83
N THR A 76 2.54 -3.43 -28.69
CA THR A 76 3.23 -4.44 -29.49
C THR A 76 4.38 -5.03 -28.66
N VAL A 77 4.08 -6.11 -27.93
CA VAL A 77 5.04 -6.84 -27.10
C VAL A 77 5.09 -8.27 -27.58
N GLN A 78 6.28 -8.76 -27.88
CA GLN A 78 6.47 -10.13 -28.38
C GLN A 78 6.20 -11.18 -27.30
N THR A 79 6.70 -10.92 -26.09
CA THR A 79 6.55 -11.86 -24.97
C THR A 79 6.14 -11.12 -23.70
N TRP A 80 5.04 -11.55 -23.11
CA TRP A 80 4.60 -11.14 -21.79
C TRP A 80 4.97 -12.21 -20.77
N THR A 81 5.75 -11.82 -19.77
CA THR A 81 6.24 -12.74 -18.73
C THR A 81 5.61 -12.38 -17.39
N PRO A 82 4.83 -13.25 -16.76
CA PRO A 82 4.36 -13.01 -15.40
C PRO A 82 5.54 -12.98 -14.43
N LEU A 83 5.54 -12.01 -13.53
CA LEU A 83 6.64 -11.84 -12.55
C LEU A 83 6.48 -12.77 -11.34
N GLY A 84 5.27 -13.29 -11.07
CA GLY A 84 5.00 -14.11 -9.90
C GLY A 84 5.37 -13.38 -8.62
N SER A 85 6.10 -14.04 -7.72
CA SER A 85 6.53 -13.47 -6.43
C SER A 85 7.77 -12.57 -6.49
N ARG A 86 8.38 -12.34 -7.66
CA ARG A 86 9.69 -11.66 -7.75
C ARG A 86 9.75 -10.29 -7.08
N ILE A 87 8.67 -9.51 -7.15
CA ILE A 87 8.61 -8.20 -6.49
C ILE A 87 8.49 -8.37 -4.97
N ASP A 88 7.67 -9.32 -4.52
CA ASP A 88 7.53 -9.63 -3.09
C ASP A 88 8.83 -10.18 -2.51
N ASP A 89 9.54 -11.03 -3.25
CA ASP A 89 10.84 -11.57 -2.84
C ASP A 89 11.88 -10.45 -2.62
N LEU A 90 11.90 -9.42 -3.47
CA LEU A 90 12.75 -8.23 -3.26
C LEU A 90 12.42 -7.47 -1.97
N ARG A 91 11.15 -7.44 -1.58
CA ARG A 91 10.67 -6.73 -0.38
C ARG A 91 10.82 -7.53 0.91
N GLN A 92 11.13 -8.81 0.84
CA GLN A 92 11.32 -9.65 2.04
C GLN A 92 12.54 -9.22 2.86
N ILE A 93 13.64 -8.84 2.19
CA ILE A 93 14.85 -8.36 2.85
C ILE A 93 14.82 -6.85 2.86
N LYS A 94 14.72 -6.26 4.06
CA LYS A 94 14.63 -4.83 4.26
C LYS A 94 16.02 -4.19 4.29
N THR A 95 16.13 -3.00 3.77
CA THR A 95 17.32 -2.15 3.93
C THR A 95 17.41 -1.61 5.36
N GLU A 96 18.56 -1.05 5.74
CA GLU A 96 18.71 -0.39 7.05
C GLU A 96 17.71 0.75 7.24
N GLU A 97 17.47 1.56 6.21
CA GLU A 97 16.48 2.65 6.25
C GLU A 97 15.06 2.12 6.44
N GLU A 98 14.66 1.06 5.75
CA GLU A 98 13.36 0.42 5.94
C GLU A 98 13.21 -0.18 7.35
N LEU A 99 14.29 -0.70 7.93
CA LEU A 99 14.28 -1.18 9.32
C LEU A 99 14.10 -0.04 10.32
N GLU A 100 14.67 1.15 10.07
CA GLU A 100 14.44 2.34 10.89
C GLU A 100 12.96 2.79 10.86
N TYR A 101 12.33 2.78 9.68
CA TYR A 101 10.90 3.08 9.57
C TYR A 101 10.03 2.05 10.29
N LEU A 102 10.33 0.75 10.18
CA LEU A 102 9.62 -0.29 10.90
C LEU A 102 9.76 -0.12 12.43
N ALA A 103 10.98 0.12 12.91
CA ALA A 103 11.23 0.37 14.33
C ALA A 103 10.45 1.60 14.83
N ARG A 104 10.39 2.67 14.03
CA ARG A 104 9.61 3.87 14.36
C ARG A 104 8.11 3.60 14.40
N ALA A 105 7.59 2.80 13.48
CA ALA A 105 6.18 2.42 13.47
C ALA A 105 5.80 1.61 14.73
N GLU A 106 6.64 0.66 15.13
CA GLU A 106 6.46 -0.10 16.38
C GLU A 106 6.51 0.82 17.61
N GLU A 107 7.48 1.74 17.69
CA GLU A 107 7.58 2.72 18.79
C GLU A 107 6.32 3.56 18.95
N ILE A 108 5.71 3.97 17.84
CA ILE A 108 4.43 4.71 17.84
C ILE A 108 3.32 3.82 18.43
N GLY A 109 3.24 2.56 17.98
CA GLY A 109 2.26 1.60 18.49
C GLY A 109 2.40 1.36 19.99
N ASP A 110 3.61 1.13 20.46
CA ASP A 110 3.91 0.91 21.89
C ASP A 110 3.51 2.11 22.75
N LYS A 111 3.86 3.33 22.33
CA LYS A 111 3.50 4.56 23.05
C LYS A 111 1.99 4.77 23.09
N ALA A 112 1.33 4.61 21.95
CA ALA A 112 -0.12 4.74 21.86
C ALA A 112 -0.83 3.72 22.76
N PHE A 113 -0.38 2.47 22.74
CA PHE A 113 -0.93 1.41 23.58
C PHE A 113 -0.68 1.66 25.07
N ALA A 114 0.50 2.13 25.46
CA ALA A 114 0.79 2.47 26.85
C ALA A 114 -0.12 3.61 27.37
N GLU A 115 -0.44 4.60 26.55
CA GLU A 115 -1.39 5.65 26.92
C GLU A 115 -2.83 5.13 26.92
N PHE A 116 -3.19 4.27 25.96
CA PHE A 116 -4.51 3.63 25.90
C PHE A 116 -4.84 2.83 27.17
N LEU A 117 -3.87 2.08 27.70
CA LEU A 117 -4.05 1.33 28.95
C LEU A 117 -4.41 2.19 30.17
N LYS A 118 -4.12 3.51 30.15
CA LYS A 118 -4.49 4.43 31.22
C LYS A 118 -5.94 4.91 31.16
N ILE A 119 -6.56 4.80 30.00
CA ILE A 119 -7.89 5.36 29.74
C ILE A 119 -8.97 4.29 29.51
N VAL A 120 -8.58 3.10 29.05
CA VAL A 120 -9.54 2.00 28.85
C VAL A 120 -10.17 1.56 30.17
N LYS A 121 -11.48 1.41 30.17
CA LYS A 121 -12.25 1.07 31.38
C LYS A 121 -13.55 0.37 31.05
N PRO A 122 -14.11 -0.40 31.99
CA PRO A 122 -15.44 -0.96 31.86
C PRO A 122 -16.49 0.13 31.55
N GLY A 123 -17.46 -0.23 30.71
CA GLY A 123 -18.50 0.67 30.23
C GLY A 123 -18.22 1.39 28.92
N MET A 124 -16.96 1.50 28.49
CA MET A 124 -16.63 1.90 27.11
C MET A 124 -17.13 0.84 26.14
N THR A 125 -17.56 1.23 24.96
CA THR A 125 -17.82 0.29 23.88
C THR A 125 -16.52 -0.11 23.18
N GLU A 126 -16.52 -1.25 22.49
CA GLU A 126 -15.38 -1.66 21.64
C GLU A 126 -15.06 -0.58 20.61
N LEU A 127 -16.08 0.08 20.03
CA LEU A 127 -15.93 1.16 19.06
C LEU A 127 -15.27 2.41 19.68
N GLU A 128 -15.66 2.83 20.88
CA GLU A 128 -15.03 3.94 21.60
C GLU A 128 -13.58 3.62 21.92
N ALA A 129 -13.30 2.40 22.37
CA ALA A 129 -11.93 1.96 22.64
C ALA A 129 -11.05 1.93 21.39
N ALA A 130 -11.59 1.49 20.25
CA ALA A 130 -10.90 1.54 18.97
C ALA A 130 -10.58 2.98 18.55
N ALA A 131 -11.56 3.87 18.61
CA ALA A 131 -11.37 5.29 18.26
C ALA A 131 -10.31 5.99 19.12
N GLU A 132 -10.26 5.71 20.42
CA GLU A 132 -9.23 6.25 21.34
C GLU A 132 -7.83 5.73 20.98
N LEU A 133 -7.69 4.44 20.70
CA LEU A 133 -6.40 3.88 20.30
C LEU A 133 -5.90 4.47 18.98
N GLU A 134 -6.78 4.59 17.99
CA GLU A 134 -6.47 5.20 16.69
C GLU A 134 -6.07 6.68 16.83
N TYR A 135 -6.79 7.42 17.67
CA TYR A 135 -6.45 8.80 17.98
C TYR A 135 -5.05 8.91 18.60
N LEU A 136 -4.71 8.04 19.55
CA LEU A 136 -3.40 8.03 20.19
C LEU A 136 -2.28 7.69 19.19
N MET A 137 -2.49 6.72 18.30
CA MET A 137 -1.54 6.41 17.22
C MET A 137 -1.30 7.62 16.31
N LYS A 138 -2.36 8.28 15.87
CA LYS A 138 -2.26 9.52 15.06
C LYS A 138 -1.54 10.64 15.82
N LYS A 139 -1.82 10.81 17.09
CA LYS A 139 -1.17 11.80 17.96
C LYS A 139 0.33 11.57 18.12
N GLU A 140 0.76 10.32 18.17
CA GLU A 140 2.17 9.93 18.22
C GLU A 140 2.88 10.02 16.85
N GLY A 141 2.13 10.32 15.78
CA GLY A 141 2.67 10.57 14.45
C GLY A 141 2.49 9.44 13.45
N ALA A 142 1.58 8.50 13.70
CA ALA A 142 1.22 7.52 12.69
C ALA A 142 0.60 8.21 11.46
N GLU A 143 1.08 7.88 10.29
CA GLU A 143 0.52 8.35 9.03
C GLU A 143 -0.84 7.71 8.77
N ASP A 144 -0.94 6.40 8.97
CA ASP A 144 -2.20 5.65 8.90
C ASP A 144 -2.12 4.36 9.70
N LEU A 145 -3.22 3.61 9.74
CA LEU A 145 -3.29 2.27 10.32
C LEU A 145 -2.85 1.24 9.28
N SER A 146 -2.12 0.22 9.71
CA SER A 146 -1.70 -0.88 8.83
C SER A 146 -2.85 -1.80 8.44
N PHE A 147 -3.89 -1.88 9.28
CA PHE A 147 -5.15 -2.62 9.06
C PHE A 147 -6.25 -2.07 9.98
N ASN A 148 -7.49 -2.44 9.70
CA ASN A 148 -8.63 -2.02 10.53
C ASN A 148 -8.44 -2.47 11.98
N THR A 149 -8.61 -1.54 12.91
CA THR A 149 -8.44 -1.79 14.33
C THR A 149 -9.33 -2.93 14.81
N ILE A 150 -8.76 -3.86 15.55
CA ILE A 150 -9.46 -4.98 16.16
C ILE A 150 -9.52 -4.72 17.65
N ILE A 151 -10.71 -4.47 18.18
CA ILE A 151 -11.01 -4.49 19.61
C ILE A 151 -12.24 -5.37 19.82
N ALA A 152 -12.04 -6.41 20.57
CA ALA A 152 -13.06 -7.41 20.85
C ALA A 152 -13.01 -7.80 22.33
N SER A 153 -14.15 -7.88 22.98
CA SER A 153 -14.23 -8.18 24.41
C SER A 153 -15.24 -9.29 24.72
N GLY A 154 -15.01 -10.03 25.80
CA GLY A 154 -15.85 -11.14 26.24
C GLY A 154 -16.07 -12.15 25.12
N LEU A 155 -17.33 -12.44 24.75
CA LEU A 155 -17.63 -13.41 23.69
C LEU A 155 -17.08 -13.02 22.32
N ASN A 156 -16.93 -11.72 22.03
CA ASN A 156 -16.39 -11.25 20.76
C ASN A 156 -14.88 -11.55 20.62
N SER A 157 -14.15 -11.71 21.72
CA SER A 157 -12.71 -12.03 21.71
C SER A 157 -12.39 -13.38 21.06
N SER A 158 -13.37 -14.24 20.85
CA SER A 158 -13.22 -15.49 20.09
C SER A 158 -13.09 -15.28 18.57
N MET A 159 -13.36 -14.08 18.07
CA MET A 159 -13.33 -13.75 16.64
C MET A 159 -11.99 -13.07 16.28
N PRO A 160 -11.08 -13.73 15.53
CA PRO A 160 -9.75 -13.17 15.21
C PRO A 160 -9.79 -11.89 14.39
N HIS A 161 -10.88 -11.65 13.67
CA HIS A 161 -11.09 -10.47 12.82
C HIS A 161 -12.38 -9.73 13.23
N ALA A 162 -12.63 -9.64 14.55
CA ALA A 162 -13.78 -8.91 15.06
C ALA A 162 -13.73 -7.44 14.64
N ILE A 163 -14.86 -6.91 14.26
CA ILE A 163 -15.04 -5.48 13.99
C ILE A 163 -15.56 -4.85 15.27
N PRO A 164 -14.92 -3.79 15.80
CA PRO A 164 -15.37 -3.09 17.00
C PRO A 164 -16.83 -2.65 16.89
N GLY A 165 -17.63 -2.98 17.90
CA GLY A 165 -19.05 -2.71 17.93
C GLY A 165 -19.49 -1.93 19.17
N TYR A 166 -20.81 -1.94 19.42
CA TYR A 166 -21.43 -1.27 20.56
C TYR A 166 -21.45 -2.13 21.84
N LYS A 167 -20.84 -3.33 21.82
CA LYS A 167 -20.65 -4.10 23.03
C LYS A 167 -19.79 -3.31 24.00
N LYS A 168 -20.24 -3.22 25.25
CA LYS A 168 -19.47 -2.57 26.31
C LYS A 168 -18.44 -3.53 26.89
N LEU A 169 -17.29 -2.98 27.20
CA LEU A 169 -16.25 -3.67 27.97
C LEU A 169 -16.77 -3.90 29.39
N GLU A 170 -16.61 -5.08 29.91
CA GLU A 170 -17.03 -5.48 31.25
C GLU A 170 -15.82 -5.90 32.09
N GLU A 171 -15.93 -5.80 33.41
CA GLU A 171 -14.88 -6.27 34.31
C GLU A 171 -14.74 -7.79 34.21
N GLY A 172 -13.52 -8.25 33.91
CA GLY A 172 -13.21 -9.68 33.70
C GLY A 172 -13.32 -10.15 32.24
N ASP A 173 -13.71 -9.27 31.31
CA ASP A 173 -13.60 -9.57 29.88
C ASP A 173 -12.12 -9.75 29.44
N PHE A 174 -11.95 -10.69 28.50
CA PHE A 174 -10.72 -10.76 27.69
C PHE A 174 -10.89 -9.89 26.47
#